data_ed82fbeb84096f85c946189560b10d65
#
_entry.id   ed82fbeb84096f85c946189560b10d65
#
_cell.length_a   1.000
_cell.length_b   1.000
_cell.length_c   1.000
_cell.angle_alpha   90.00
_cell.angle_beta   90.00
_cell.angle_gamma   90.00
#
_symmetry.space_group_name_H-M   'P 1'
#
loop_
_entity.id
_entity.type
_entity.pdbx_description
1 polymer ?
#
loop_
_entity_poly.entity_id
_entity_poly.type
_entity_poly.pdbx_seq_one_letter_code
_entity_poly.pdbx_strand_id
1 'polypeptide(L)'
;MLFNLNQWICLGLIIITGIGMAGVGMNIMHDGNHGVFSSKKWVNKLMGSSIYILAGNAYNWQIQHNVLHHTYTNIHGHDEDLDAGRILRFSEHSKWKSHHRYQHIYSFLLYGLMTINWAIMTDYFQTKRYIKRKLSFKKFINPTKQWINLI
;
A
#
# COMPACT_ATOMS: atom_id res chain seq x y z
N MET A 1 25.17 -14.44 -17.00
CA MET A 1 23.89 -13.97 -17.56
C MET A 1 23.15 -15.18 -18.09
N LEU A 2 22.03 -15.56 -17.47
CA LEU A 2 21.28 -16.78 -17.84
C LEU A 2 20.48 -16.62 -19.15
N PHE A 3 20.16 -15.40 -19.55
CA PHE A 3 19.42 -15.12 -20.79
C PHE A 3 19.92 -13.82 -21.43
N ASN A 4 20.32 -13.88 -22.69
CA ASN A 4 20.66 -12.71 -23.51
C ASN A 4 19.40 -12.26 -24.27
N LEU A 5 18.40 -11.76 -23.54
CA LEU A 5 17.15 -11.31 -24.14
C LEU A 5 17.33 -9.95 -24.81
N ASN A 6 16.67 -9.78 -25.95
CA ASN A 6 16.59 -8.49 -26.63
C ASN A 6 15.94 -7.45 -25.69
N GLN A 7 16.49 -6.21 -25.69
CA GLN A 7 16.04 -5.13 -24.81
C GLN A 7 14.52 -4.81 -24.95
N TRP A 8 13.95 -4.97 -26.13
CA TRP A 8 12.52 -4.75 -26.36
C TRP A 8 11.67 -5.86 -25.74
N ILE A 9 12.16 -7.10 -25.74
CA ILE A 9 11.51 -8.22 -25.03
C ILE A 9 11.55 -7.94 -23.51
N CYS A 10 12.70 -7.49 -22.99
CA CYS A 10 12.82 -7.13 -21.57
C CYS A 10 11.83 -6.01 -21.21
N LEU A 11 11.73 -4.96 -22.03
CA LEU A 11 10.78 -3.87 -21.82
C LEU A 11 9.34 -4.39 -21.82
N GLY A 12 8.98 -5.23 -22.79
CA GLY A 12 7.63 -5.84 -22.86
C GLY A 12 7.31 -6.66 -21.60
N LEU A 13 8.26 -7.48 -21.12
CA LEU A 13 8.10 -8.26 -19.90
C LEU A 13 7.94 -7.37 -18.65
N ILE A 14 8.68 -6.27 -18.55
CA ILE A 14 8.55 -5.30 -17.45
C ILE A 14 7.16 -4.68 -17.45
N ILE A 15 6.65 -4.26 -18.60
CA ILE A 15 5.31 -3.68 -18.74
C ILE A 15 4.23 -4.69 -18.31
N ILE A 16 4.31 -5.93 -18.83
CA ILE A 16 3.36 -7.00 -18.48
C ILE A 16 3.39 -7.29 -16.99
N THR A 17 4.60 -7.37 -16.40
CA THR A 17 4.76 -7.57 -14.96
C THR A 17 4.14 -6.42 -14.16
N GLY A 18 4.37 -5.18 -14.56
CA GLY A 18 3.78 -4.01 -13.91
C GLY A 18 2.25 -4.02 -13.95
N ILE A 19 1.66 -4.34 -15.10
CA ILE A 19 0.20 -4.50 -15.25
C ILE A 19 -0.32 -5.63 -14.35
N GLY A 20 0.38 -6.77 -14.33
CA GLY A 20 0.03 -7.89 -13.47
C GLY A 20 0.06 -7.52 -11.98
N MET A 21 1.11 -6.83 -11.53
CA MET A 21 1.22 -6.36 -10.14
C MET A 21 0.11 -5.37 -9.78
N ALA A 22 -0.22 -4.44 -10.68
CA ALA A 22 -1.34 -3.53 -10.49
C ALA A 22 -2.67 -4.27 -10.37
N GLY A 23 -2.92 -5.27 -11.24
CA GLY A 23 -4.11 -6.11 -11.19
C GLY A 23 -4.22 -6.90 -9.88
N VAL A 24 -3.10 -7.43 -9.37
CA VAL A 24 -3.06 -8.10 -8.06
C VAL A 24 -3.41 -7.11 -6.96
N GLY A 25 -2.80 -5.93 -6.96
CA GLY A 25 -3.01 -4.91 -5.92
C GLY A 25 -4.44 -4.35 -5.90
N MET A 26 -4.96 -3.98 -7.07
CA MET A 26 -6.26 -3.30 -7.18
C MET A 26 -7.47 -4.23 -7.06
N ASN A 27 -7.31 -5.53 -7.35
CA ASN A 27 -8.43 -6.48 -7.35
C ASN A 27 -8.20 -7.62 -6.35
N ILE A 28 -7.23 -8.50 -6.61
CA ILE A 28 -7.08 -9.75 -5.85
C ILE A 28 -6.76 -9.48 -4.38
N MET A 29 -5.74 -8.69 -4.12
CA MET A 29 -5.31 -8.32 -2.79
C MET A 29 -6.38 -7.48 -2.08
N HIS A 30 -6.90 -6.48 -2.78
CA HIS A 30 -7.92 -5.56 -2.28
C HIS A 30 -9.17 -6.32 -1.82
N ASP A 31 -9.80 -7.08 -2.70
CA ASP A 31 -11.02 -7.81 -2.40
C ASP A 31 -10.80 -8.94 -1.39
N GLY A 32 -9.63 -9.58 -1.44
CA GLY A 32 -9.22 -10.56 -0.43
C GLY A 32 -9.13 -9.98 0.98
N ASN A 33 -8.55 -8.79 1.12
CA ASN A 33 -8.45 -8.10 2.42
C ASN A 33 -9.76 -7.46 2.88
N HIS A 34 -10.68 -7.15 1.97
CA HIS A 34 -12.06 -6.82 2.30
C HIS A 34 -12.91 -8.04 2.68
N GLY A 35 -12.44 -9.25 2.34
CA GLY A 35 -13.18 -10.48 2.60
C GLY A 35 -14.32 -10.75 1.63
N VAL A 36 -14.32 -10.09 0.46
CA VAL A 36 -15.38 -10.17 -0.57
C VAL A 36 -14.99 -10.93 -1.83
N PHE A 37 -13.71 -11.34 -1.95
CA PHE A 37 -13.22 -12.09 -3.11
C PHE A 37 -13.93 -13.44 -3.25
N SER A 38 -14.27 -14.11 -2.14
CA SER A 38 -14.91 -15.42 -2.11
C SER A 38 -15.81 -15.58 -0.88
N SER A 39 -16.83 -16.44 -0.98
CA SER A 39 -17.62 -16.88 0.17
C SER A 39 -16.80 -17.68 1.20
N LYS A 40 -15.64 -18.21 0.82
CA LYS A 40 -14.76 -19.00 1.69
C LYS A 40 -13.71 -18.12 2.34
N LYS A 41 -13.73 -18.01 3.68
CA LYS A 41 -12.80 -17.15 4.44
C LYS A 41 -11.31 -17.45 4.19
N TRP A 42 -10.95 -18.72 4.01
CA TRP A 42 -9.56 -19.10 3.76
C TRP A 42 -9.06 -18.60 2.38
N VAL A 43 -9.95 -18.57 1.37
CA VAL A 43 -9.62 -18.02 0.05
C VAL A 43 -9.37 -16.52 0.16
N ASN A 44 -10.24 -15.79 0.86
CA ASN A 44 -10.04 -14.36 1.08
C ASN A 44 -8.70 -14.07 1.79
N LYS A 45 -8.36 -14.89 2.80
CA LYS A 45 -7.07 -14.76 3.48
C LYS A 45 -5.89 -15.04 2.56
N LEU A 46 -5.98 -16.06 1.70
CA LEU A 46 -4.93 -16.40 0.73
C LEU A 46 -4.77 -15.26 -0.30
N MET A 47 -5.89 -14.79 -0.87
CA MET A 47 -5.86 -13.70 -1.86
C MET A 47 -5.39 -12.38 -1.23
N GLY A 48 -5.85 -12.05 -0.02
CA GLY A 48 -5.39 -10.89 0.71
C GLY A 48 -3.90 -10.92 1.05
N SER A 49 -3.33 -12.12 1.27
CA SER A 49 -1.89 -12.27 1.53
C SER A 49 -1.01 -11.98 0.30
N SER A 50 -1.58 -11.87 -0.90
CA SER A 50 -0.83 -11.45 -2.09
C SER A 50 -0.24 -10.04 -1.99
N ILE A 51 -0.68 -9.23 -1.01
CA ILE A 51 -0.06 -7.95 -0.68
C ILE A 51 1.44 -8.08 -0.35
N TYR A 52 1.87 -9.23 0.20
CA TYR A 52 3.30 -9.46 0.49
C TYR A 52 4.15 -9.55 -0.77
N ILE A 53 3.58 -9.93 -1.91
CA ILE A 53 4.25 -9.88 -3.23
C ILE A 53 4.50 -8.43 -3.65
N LEU A 54 3.63 -7.52 -3.21
CA LEU A 54 3.73 -6.08 -3.46
C LEU A 54 4.56 -5.35 -2.38
N ALA A 55 5.25 -6.12 -1.53
CA ALA A 55 6.03 -5.62 -0.40
C ALA A 55 5.23 -4.84 0.67
N GLY A 56 3.92 -5.05 0.76
CA GLY A 56 3.06 -4.44 1.78
C GLY A 56 2.68 -5.42 2.87
N ASN A 57 2.20 -4.91 4.01
CA ASN A 57 1.72 -5.70 5.15
C ASN A 57 0.19 -5.69 5.21
N ALA A 58 -0.43 -6.86 5.15
CA ALA A 58 -1.89 -7.00 5.14
C ALA A 58 -2.57 -6.38 6.37
N TYR A 59 -1.94 -6.47 7.54
CA TYR A 59 -2.48 -5.91 8.78
C TYR A 59 -2.50 -4.37 8.74
N ASN A 60 -1.38 -3.75 8.35
CA ASN A 60 -1.29 -2.29 8.23
C ASN A 60 -2.27 -1.78 7.17
N TRP A 61 -2.34 -2.47 6.04
CA TRP A 61 -3.26 -2.13 4.96
C TRP A 61 -4.72 -2.19 5.42
N GLN A 62 -5.12 -3.23 6.17
CA GLN A 62 -6.48 -3.35 6.69
C GLN A 62 -6.82 -2.22 7.67
N ILE A 63 -5.89 -1.77 8.50
CA ILE A 63 -6.12 -0.60 9.38
C ILE A 63 -6.23 0.66 8.54
N GLN A 64 -5.28 0.91 7.65
CA GLN A 64 -5.27 2.10 6.80
C GLN A 64 -6.53 2.16 5.93
N HIS A 65 -6.81 1.11 5.20
CA HIS A 65 -7.84 1.12 4.17
C HIS A 65 -9.23 0.80 4.73
N ASN A 66 -9.41 -0.36 5.41
CA ASN A 66 -10.75 -0.76 5.86
C ASN A 66 -11.24 0.05 7.07
N VAL A 67 -10.33 0.54 7.94
CA VAL A 67 -10.74 1.28 9.15
C VAL A 67 -10.64 2.77 8.92
N LEU A 68 -9.47 3.30 8.56
CA LEU A 68 -9.27 4.75 8.48
C LEU A 68 -9.88 5.33 7.20
N HIS A 69 -9.53 4.81 6.03
CA HIS A 69 -10.04 5.33 4.77
C HIS A 69 -11.56 5.15 4.64
N HIS A 70 -12.12 3.96 4.82
CA HIS A 70 -13.57 3.76 4.69
C HIS A 70 -14.41 4.48 5.75
N THR A 71 -13.87 4.70 6.95
CA THR A 71 -14.60 5.47 7.99
C THR A 71 -14.49 6.97 7.77
N TYR A 72 -13.35 7.45 7.29
CA TYR A 72 -13.02 8.87 7.21
C TYR A 72 -12.66 9.31 5.79
N THR A 73 -13.25 8.69 4.77
CA THR A 73 -12.98 8.97 3.35
C THR A 73 -12.98 10.48 3.08
N ASN A 74 -11.88 10.98 2.52
CA ASN A 74 -11.65 12.40 2.20
C ASN A 74 -11.63 13.37 3.40
N ILE A 75 -11.59 12.88 4.65
CA ILE A 75 -11.46 13.76 5.81
C ILE A 75 -9.97 14.00 6.08
N HIS A 76 -9.51 15.21 5.84
CA HIS A 76 -8.12 15.60 6.04
C HIS A 76 -7.65 15.35 7.49
N GLY A 77 -6.48 14.73 7.65
CA GLY A 77 -5.89 14.37 8.94
C GLY A 77 -6.41 13.06 9.55
N HIS A 78 -7.45 12.45 8.97
CA HIS A 78 -7.99 11.15 9.38
C HIS A 78 -7.82 10.10 8.30
N ASP A 79 -8.05 10.44 7.04
CA ASP A 79 -7.85 9.58 5.89
C ASP A 79 -6.35 9.55 5.54
N GLU A 80 -5.69 8.44 5.84
CA GLU A 80 -4.25 8.28 5.57
C GLU A 80 -3.94 8.10 4.07
N ASP A 81 -4.93 7.77 3.23
CA ASP A 81 -4.75 7.69 1.78
C ASP A 81 -4.58 9.08 1.15
N LEU A 82 -5.04 10.13 1.83
CA LEU A 82 -4.78 11.53 1.43
C LEU A 82 -3.45 12.08 1.97
N ASP A 83 -2.81 11.38 2.90
CA ASP A 83 -1.58 11.86 3.53
C ASP A 83 -0.33 11.42 2.75
N ALA A 84 -0.04 12.12 1.68
CA ALA A 84 1.21 11.97 0.94
C ALA A 84 2.36 12.79 1.56
N GLY A 85 2.26 13.14 2.83
CA GLY A 85 3.24 13.93 3.54
C GLY A 85 3.32 15.37 3.03
N ARG A 86 4.56 15.82 2.73
CA ARG A 86 4.81 17.19 2.25
C ARG A 86 5.16 17.25 0.78
N ILE A 87 5.23 16.11 0.10
CA ILE A 87 5.74 15.99 -1.27
C ILE A 87 4.61 16.15 -2.28
N LEU A 88 3.46 15.50 -2.02
CA LEU A 88 2.27 15.63 -2.84
C LEU A 88 1.14 16.28 -2.02
N ARG A 89 0.22 16.93 -2.70
CA ARG A 89 -0.95 17.56 -2.12
C ARG A 89 -2.20 16.99 -2.77
N PHE A 90 -2.92 16.14 -2.02
CA PHE A 90 -4.17 15.50 -2.48
C PHE A 90 -5.43 16.16 -1.90
N SER A 91 -5.28 17.03 -0.88
CA SER A 91 -6.40 17.74 -0.26
C SER A 91 -6.19 19.25 -0.32
N GLU A 92 -7.26 20.00 -0.56
CA GLU A 92 -7.25 21.47 -0.50
C GLU A 92 -6.91 21.98 0.90
N HIS A 93 -7.23 21.21 1.95
CA HIS A 93 -6.90 21.53 3.33
C HIS A 93 -5.42 21.32 3.67
N SER A 94 -4.68 20.60 2.83
CA SER A 94 -3.23 20.44 2.99
C SER A 94 -2.50 21.73 2.63
N LYS A 95 -1.46 22.07 3.43
CA LYS A 95 -0.68 23.32 3.22
C LYS A 95 -0.03 23.32 1.84
N TRP A 96 -0.35 24.35 1.06
CA TRP A 96 0.23 24.53 -0.27
C TRP A 96 1.70 24.91 -0.20
N LYS A 97 2.50 24.43 -1.16
CA LYS A 97 3.91 24.79 -1.36
C LYS A 97 4.19 24.98 -2.86
N SER A 98 5.18 25.79 -3.20
CA SER A 98 5.51 26.16 -4.59
C SER A 98 5.78 24.98 -5.51
N HIS A 99 6.37 23.89 -4.99
CA HIS A 99 6.64 22.70 -5.80
C HIS A 99 5.37 21.91 -6.15
N HIS A 100 4.26 22.04 -5.42
CA HIS A 100 3.02 21.34 -5.73
C HIS A 100 2.43 21.72 -7.08
N ARG A 101 2.77 22.90 -7.61
CA ARG A 101 2.37 23.31 -8.97
C ARG A 101 2.87 22.36 -10.06
N TYR A 102 3.96 21.63 -9.80
CA TYR A 102 4.58 20.68 -10.72
C TYR A 102 4.30 19.21 -10.35
N GLN A 103 3.45 18.94 -9.37
CA GLN A 103 3.22 17.55 -8.90
C GLN A 103 2.68 16.63 -10.00
N HIS A 104 1.95 17.15 -10.97
CA HIS A 104 1.46 16.40 -12.13
C HIS A 104 2.60 15.82 -13.01
N ILE A 105 3.82 16.36 -12.89
CA ILE A 105 5.01 15.86 -13.60
C ILE A 105 5.76 14.85 -12.74
N TYR A 106 6.17 15.25 -11.53
CA TYR A 106 7.05 14.43 -10.72
C TYR A 106 6.34 13.31 -9.96
N SER A 107 5.00 13.33 -9.85
CA SER A 107 4.25 12.26 -9.20
C SER A 107 4.48 10.89 -9.83
N PHE A 108 4.63 10.82 -11.16
CA PHE A 108 4.91 9.56 -11.86
C PHE A 108 6.22 8.90 -11.38
N LEU A 109 7.28 9.69 -11.18
CA LEU A 109 8.54 9.20 -10.62
C LEU A 109 8.37 8.72 -9.17
N LEU A 110 7.59 9.46 -8.36
CA LEU A 110 7.32 9.09 -6.98
C LEU A 110 6.51 7.80 -6.90
N TYR A 111 5.52 7.61 -7.76
CA TYR A 111 4.77 6.35 -7.84
C TYR A 111 5.68 5.17 -8.21
N GLY A 112 6.65 5.35 -9.11
CA GLY A 112 7.65 4.34 -9.42
C GLY A 112 8.50 3.93 -8.20
N LEU A 113 8.74 4.85 -7.27
CA LEU A 113 9.49 4.61 -6.02
C LEU A 113 8.59 4.14 -4.86
N MET A 114 7.27 4.17 -5.02
CA MET A 114 6.33 3.90 -3.92
C MET A 114 6.49 2.50 -3.34
N THR A 115 6.67 1.48 -4.18
CA THR A 115 6.86 0.10 -3.73
C THR A 115 8.12 -0.04 -2.87
N ILE A 116 9.22 0.61 -3.26
CA ILE A 116 10.48 0.61 -2.48
C ILE A 116 10.26 1.31 -1.14
N ASN A 117 9.61 2.48 -1.14
CA ASN A 117 9.30 3.19 0.09
C ASN A 117 8.36 2.37 0.99
N TRP A 118 7.40 1.67 0.42
CA TRP A 118 6.49 0.79 1.17
C TRP A 118 7.26 -0.35 1.83
N ALA A 119 8.11 -1.06 1.08
CA ALA A 119 8.90 -2.18 1.57
C ALA A 119 9.85 -1.79 2.71
N ILE A 120 10.47 -0.59 2.65
CA ILE A 120 11.55 -0.22 3.58
C ILE A 120 11.01 0.60 4.76
N MET A 121 10.09 1.53 4.51
CA MET A 121 9.76 2.59 5.46
C MET A 121 8.31 2.58 5.92
N THR A 122 7.37 2.46 5.00
CA THR A 122 5.95 2.75 5.26
C THR A 122 5.38 1.83 6.32
N ASP A 123 5.50 0.52 6.14
CA ASP A 123 4.92 -0.45 7.06
C ASP A 123 5.52 -0.36 8.48
N TYR A 124 6.82 -0.07 8.57
CA TYR A 124 7.48 0.14 9.85
C TYR A 124 6.89 1.33 10.61
N PHE A 125 6.81 2.49 9.97
CA PHE A 125 6.28 3.70 10.60
C PHE A 125 4.79 3.62 10.88
N GLN A 126 4.00 2.98 10.00
CA GLN A 126 2.59 2.73 10.20
C GLN A 126 2.35 1.83 11.41
N THR A 127 3.04 0.68 11.50
CA THR A 127 2.92 -0.22 12.65
C THR A 127 3.20 0.50 13.96
N LYS A 128 4.30 1.28 14.03
CA LYS A 128 4.63 2.07 15.22
C LYS A 128 3.54 3.09 15.57
N ARG A 129 2.99 3.77 14.57
CA ARG A 129 1.92 4.76 14.74
C ARG A 129 0.63 4.12 15.21
N TYR A 130 0.23 2.98 14.64
CA TYR A 130 -1.00 2.28 15.00
C TYR A 130 -0.94 1.68 16.41
N ILE A 131 0.20 1.13 16.81
CA ILE A 131 0.43 0.70 18.20
C ILE A 131 0.26 1.89 19.17
N LYS A 132 0.87 3.04 18.87
CA LYS A 132 0.77 4.26 19.70
C LYS A 132 -0.67 4.78 19.78
N ARG A 133 -1.41 4.72 18.68
CA ARG A 133 -2.83 5.15 18.61
C ARG A 133 -3.80 4.11 19.16
N LYS A 134 -3.33 2.94 19.61
CA LYS A 134 -4.15 1.80 20.04
C LYS A 134 -5.15 1.34 18.96
N LEU A 135 -4.84 1.56 17.71
CA LEU A 135 -5.59 1.11 16.54
C LEU A 135 -5.22 -0.34 16.23
N SER A 136 -5.40 -1.25 17.20
CA SER A 136 -5.18 -2.66 16.94
C SER A 136 -6.48 -3.42 17.13
N PHE A 137 -6.83 -4.28 16.17
CA PHE A 137 -7.93 -5.21 16.39
C PHE A 137 -7.55 -6.11 17.58
N LYS A 138 -8.42 -6.24 18.58
CA LYS A 138 -8.22 -7.06 19.79
C LYS A 138 -7.66 -8.48 19.51
N LYS A 139 -7.83 -8.99 18.30
CA LYS A 139 -7.41 -10.32 17.87
C LYS A 139 -5.91 -10.46 17.55
N PHE A 140 -5.17 -9.35 17.45
CA PHE A 140 -3.76 -9.32 17.02
C PHE A 140 -2.82 -8.67 18.03
N ILE A 141 -3.20 -8.65 19.32
CA ILE A 141 -2.45 -7.96 20.38
C ILE A 141 -1.20 -8.78 20.79
N ASN A 142 -0.37 -9.12 19.85
CA ASN A 142 1.01 -9.44 20.19
C ASN A 142 1.93 -8.55 19.34
N PRO A 143 2.45 -7.43 19.89
CA PRO A 143 3.34 -6.52 19.16
C PRO A 143 4.54 -7.25 18.55
N THR A 144 5.06 -8.25 19.25
CA THR A 144 6.20 -9.05 18.82
C THR A 144 5.89 -9.86 17.55
N LYS A 145 4.68 -10.43 17.43
CA LYS A 145 4.26 -11.13 16.20
C LYS A 145 4.07 -10.21 15.00
N GLN A 146 3.72 -8.94 15.23
CA GLN A 146 3.59 -7.97 14.15
C GLN A 146 4.95 -7.61 13.54
N TRP A 147 5.99 -7.51 14.36
CA TRP A 147 7.35 -7.27 13.89
C TRP A 147 7.95 -8.46 13.14
N ILE A 148 7.63 -9.68 13.56
CA ILE A 148 8.10 -10.92 12.88
C ILE A 148 7.49 -11.05 11.49
N ASN A 149 6.27 -10.54 11.26
CA ASN A 149 5.62 -10.54 9.95
C ASN A 149 6.11 -9.40 9.02
N LEU A 150 7.00 -8.53 9.49
CA LEU A 150 7.62 -7.46 8.71
C LEU A 150 9.01 -7.84 8.18
N ILE A 151 9.59 -8.95 8.65
CA ILE A 151 10.86 -9.52 8.22
C ILE A 151 10.60 -10.74 7.34
#